data_3a774b6305ab69ef648187f3e7894d7a
#
_entry.id   3a774b6305ab69ef648187f3e7894d7a
#
_cell.length_a   1.000
_cell.length_b   1.000
_cell.length_c   1.000
_cell.angle_alpha   90.00
_cell.angle_beta   90.00
_cell.angle_gamma   90.00
#
_symmetry.space_group_name_H-M   'P 1'
#
loop_
_entity.id
_entity.type
_entity.pdbx_description
1 polymer ?
#
loop_
_entity_poly.entity_id
_entity_poly.type
_entity_poly.pdbx_seq_one_letter_code
_entity_poly.pdbx_strand_id
1 'polypeptide(L)'
;MIGKIDICLLVPNFNTPLGYCMPDEHKQEVVKLLTKHGIPLIEDDVYGDLYFGAQRPQCCKTFDQEGNVLWVGSVSKTLAPGYRVGWIAPGQYKEKLLKLKLVHAISSTTIIQEAVGNFLQTGRYDKHLQQLRRTLQANYQHYVQAIADYFPEGTKTSRPQGGLALWVECSKSIDTAELYDRAMRQHISIGPGRMFTLQPQFENCMRLAMGIPWSEDIQRKLKVLGGLAKQLR
;
A
#
# COMPACT_ATOMS: atom_id res chain seq x y z
N MET A 1 -0.43 31.40 -8.94
CA MET A 1 -0.79 30.64 -10.16
C MET A 1 -0.88 29.18 -9.77
N ILE A 2 -2.03 28.55 -9.88
CA ILE A 2 -2.15 27.10 -9.77
C ILE A 2 -1.50 26.54 -11.04
N GLY A 3 -0.40 25.78 -10.90
CA GLY A 3 0.28 25.20 -12.06
C GLY A 3 -0.67 24.26 -12.83
N LYS A 4 -0.48 24.14 -14.14
CA LYS A 4 -1.22 23.19 -14.97
C LYS A 4 -0.89 21.77 -14.51
N ILE A 5 -1.94 20.98 -14.20
CA ILE A 5 -1.80 19.56 -13.87
C ILE A 5 -1.90 18.78 -15.17
N ASP A 6 -0.84 18.05 -15.52
CA ASP A 6 -0.78 17.26 -16.76
C ASP A 6 -1.20 15.80 -16.54
N ILE A 7 -1.10 15.27 -15.31
CA ILE A 7 -1.45 13.89 -14.95
C ILE A 7 -1.75 13.80 -13.45
N CYS A 8 -2.65 12.91 -13.07
CA CYS A 8 -2.92 12.57 -11.67
C CYS A 8 -2.50 11.12 -11.39
N LEU A 9 -1.80 10.88 -10.29
CA LEU A 9 -1.47 9.55 -9.79
C LEU A 9 -2.16 9.33 -8.44
N LEU A 10 -2.95 8.26 -8.31
CA LEU A 10 -3.62 7.89 -7.06
C LEU A 10 -3.40 6.42 -6.72
N VAL A 11 -3.37 6.15 -5.41
CA VAL A 11 -3.45 4.82 -4.81
C VAL A 11 -4.75 4.76 -3.99
N PRO A 12 -5.92 4.53 -4.62
CA PRO A 12 -7.21 4.70 -3.95
C PRO A 12 -7.53 3.58 -2.96
N ASN A 13 -6.97 2.38 -3.16
CA ASN A 13 -7.23 1.21 -2.34
C ASN A 13 -6.03 0.86 -1.47
N PHE A 14 -6.22 0.90 -0.14
CA PHE A 14 -5.24 0.48 0.88
C PHE A 14 -3.88 1.15 0.72
N ASN A 15 -3.88 2.45 0.47
CA ASN A 15 -2.65 3.20 0.21
C ASN A 15 -1.61 3.08 1.34
N THR A 16 -0.36 3.19 0.99
CA THR A 16 0.73 3.36 1.94
C THR A 16 1.00 4.88 2.10
N PRO A 17 1.18 5.40 3.33
CA PRO A 17 1.41 4.67 4.60
C PRO A 17 0.16 4.39 5.43
N LEU A 18 -1.01 4.96 5.11
CA LEU A 18 -2.17 5.03 6.00
C LEU A 18 -3.01 3.74 6.01
N GLY A 19 -2.96 2.94 4.96
CA GLY A 19 -3.90 1.83 4.76
C GLY A 19 -5.33 2.29 4.42
N TYR A 20 -5.50 3.55 4.01
CA TYR A 20 -6.79 4.14 3.69
C TYR A 20 -7.35 3.56 2.39
N CYS A 21 -8.66 3.35 2.35
CA CYS A 21 -9.40 3.00 1.16
C CYS A 21 -10.38 4.13 0.84
N MET A 22 -10.27 4.71 -0.35
CA MET A 22 -11.16 5.78 -0.80
C MET A 22 -12.57 5.23 -1.02
N PRO A 23 -13.63 5.89 -0.51
CA PRO A 23 -15.01 5.52 -0.81
C PRO A 23 -15.32 5.54 -2.31
N ASP A 24 -16.23 4.69 -2.76
CA ASP A 24 -16.55 4.55 -4.18
C ASP A 24 -17.15 5.82 -4.77
N GLU A 25 -17.95 6.58 -3.99
CA GLU A 25 -18.49 7.88 -4.36
C GLU A 25 -17.37 8.88 -4.69
N HIS A 26 -16.33 8.94 -3.85
CA HIS A 26 -15.19 9.84 -4.09
C HIS A 26 -14.37 9.40 -5.30
N LYS A 27 -14.20 8.08 -5.54
CA LYS A 27 -13.55 7.57 -6.74
C LYS A 27 -14.29 8.03 -8.00
N GLN A 28 -15.62 7.89 -7.98
CA GLN A 28 -16.48 8.33 -9.08
C GLN A 28 -16.37 9.84 -9.34
N GLU A 29 -16.40 10.65 -8.28
CA GLU A 29 -16.24 12.11 -8.37
C GLU A 29 -14.89 12.51 -8.95
N VAL A 30 -13.79 11.87 -8.47
CA VAL A 30 -12.44 12.12 -8.98
C VAL A 30 -12.35 11.78 -10.45
N VAL A 31 -12.87 10.62 -10.89
CA VAL A 31 -12.85 10.22 -12.30
C VAL A 31 -13.63 11.25 -13.15
N LYS A 32 -14.84 11.65 -12.73
CA LYS A 32 -15.61 12.67 -13.43
C LYS A 32 -14.88 14.01 -13.53
N LEU A 33 -14.27 14.46 -12.43
CA LEU A 33 -13.51 15.71 -12.38
C LEU A 33 -12.33 15.69 -13.34
N LEU A 34 -11.50 14.65 -13.28
CA LEU A 34 -10.30 14.54 -14.10
C LEU A 34 -10.64 14.39 -15.59
N THR A 35 -11.66 13.61 -15.92
CA THR A 35 -12.17 13.47 -17.29
C THR A 35 -12.68 14.79 -17.85
N LYS A 36 -13.47 15.55 -17.08
CA LYS A 36 -13.95 16.89 -17.48
C LYS A 36 -12.81 17.85 -17.83
N HIS A 37 -11.66 17.72 -17.17
CA HIS A 37 -10.50 18.57 -17.41
C HIS A 37 -9.47 17.97 -18.37
N GLY A 38 -9.73 16.81 -18.94
CA GLY A 38 -8.80 16.09 -19.85
C GLY A 38 -7.50 15.65 -19.16
N ILE A 39 -7.52 15.44 -17.84
CA ILE A 39 -6.36 15.04 -17.03
C ILE A 39 -6.34 13.51 -16.91
N PRO A 40 -5.35 12.79 -17.45
CA PRO A 40 -5.21 11.35 -17.27
C PRO A 40 -5.05 10.96 -15.79
N LEU A 41 -5.71 9.88 -15.40
CA LEU A 41 -5.54 9.27 -14.07
C LEU A 41 -4.74 7.98 -14.19
N ILE A 42 -3.58 7.92 -13.55
CA ILE A 42 -2.90 6.66 -13.26
C ILE A 42 -3.39 6.16 -11.91
N GLU A 43 -4.10 5.03 -11.92
CA GLU A 43 -4.55 4.34 -10.72
C GLU A 43 -3.59 3.21 -10.37
N ASP A 44 -2.83 3.34 -9.28
CA ASP A 44 -2.01 2.28 -8.74
C ASP A 44 -2.83 1.44 -7.75
N ASP A 45 -3.28 0.26 -8.21
CA ASP A 45 -4.18 -0.62 -7.46
C ASP A 45 -3.50 -1.93 -7.03
N VAL A 46 -2.17 -1.91 -6.85
CA VAL A 46 -1.36 -3.08 -6.48
C VAL A 46 -1.72 -3.69 -5.11
N TYR A 47 -2.47 -2.98 -4.29
CA TYR A 47 -2.96 -3.44 -2.98
C TYR A 47 -4.42 -3.89 -3.01
N GLY A 48 -5.18 -3.62 -4.07
CA GLY A 48 -6.64 -3.82 -4.13
C GLY A 48 -7.12 -5.23 -3.80
N ASP A 49 -6.31 -6.25 -4.07
CA ASP A 49 -6.63 -7.65 -3.77
C ASP A 49 -6.38 -8.06 -2.29
N LEU A 50 -5.79 -7.19 -1.48
CA LEU A 50 -5.43 -7.45 -0.07
C LEU A 50 -6.49 -6.93 0.92
N TYR A 51 -7.76 -7.03 0.60
CA TYR A 51 -8.88 -6.57 1.44
C TYR A 51 -9.20 -7.56 2.56
N PHE A 52 -9.72 -7.05 3.69
CA PHE A 52 -10.14 -7.87 4.85
C PHE A 52 -11.65 -8.13 4.88
N GLY A 53 -12.44 -7.36 4.15
CA GLY A 53 -13.89 -7.50 4.07
C GLY A 53 -14.36 -8.66 3.18
N ALA A 54 -15.67 -8.71 2.92
CA ALA A 54 -16.28 -9.72 2.09
C ALA A 54 -16.02 -9.52 0.58
N GLN A 55 -15.80 -8.26 0.17
CA GLN A 55 -15.68 -7.89 -1.24
C GLN A 55 -14.46 -7.01 -1.47
N ARG A 56 -13.87 -7.16 -2.66
CA ARG A 56 -12.83 -6.27 -3.16
C ARG A 56 -13.41 -4.86 -3.37
N PRO A 57 -12.74 -3.79 -2.89
CA PRO A 57 -13.17 -2.43 -3.22
C PRO A 57 -13.09 -2.19 -4.72
N GLN A 58 -14.01 -1.38 -5.24
CA GLN A 58 -13.96 -1.00 -6.64
C GLN A 58 -12.71 -0.15 -6.93
N CYS A 59 -12.24 -0.19 -8.16
CA CYS A 59 -11.18 0.70 -8.63
C CYS A 59 -11.80 1.93 -9.35
N CYS A 60 -11.04 3.01 -9.49
CA CYS A 60 -11.46 4.18 -10.26
C CYS A 60 -11.76 3.80 -11.71
N LYS A 61 -11.04 2.82 -12.26
CA LYS A 61 -11.27 2.29 -13.60
C LYS A 61 -12.69 1.79 -13.83
N THR A 62 -13.37 1.30 -12.81
CA THR A 62 -14.78 0.85 -12.88
C THR A 62 -15.73 1.99 -13.29
N PHE A 63 -15.40 3.22 -12.93
CA PHE A 63 -16.20 4.42 -13.21
C PHE A 63 -15.77 5.16 -14.49
N ASP A 64 -14.75 4.65 -15.19
CA ASP A 64 -14.17 5.27 -16.39
C ASP A 64 -14.92 4.85 -17.65
N GLN A 65 -15.71 5.76 -18.24
CA GLN A 65 -16.46 5.53 -19.47
C GLN A 65 -15.71 6.00 -20.73
N GLU A 66 -14.72 6.91 -20.57
CA GLU A 66 -14.04 7.56 -21.69
C GLU A 66 -12.62 7.02 -21.94
N GLY A 67 -12.18 6.07 -21.11
CA GLY A 67 -10.84 5.50 -21.23
C GLY A 67 -9.73 6.40 -20.67
N ASN A 68 -10.05 7.33 -19.77
CA ASN A 68 -9.13 8.30 -19.20
C ASN A 68 -8.32 7.75 -18.00
N VAL A 69 -8.70 6.58 -17.45
CA VAL A 69 -8.01 5.91 -16.33
C VAL A 69 -7.08 4.82 -16.85
N LEU A 70 -5.81 4.90 -16.49
CA LEU A 70 -4.79 3.88 -16.67
C LEU A 70 -4.70 3.07 -15.37
N TRP A 71 -5.34 1.91 -15.31
CA TRP A 71 -5.32 1.05 -14.13
C TRP A 71 -4.10 0.14 -14.11
N VAL A 72 -3.36 0.15 -13.01
CA VAL A 72 -2.12 -0.63 -12.82
C VAL A 72 -2.31 -1.70 -11.76
N GLY A 73 -1.98 -2.96 -12.11
CA GLY A 73 -1.96 -4.08 -11.21
C GLY A 73 -0.61 -4.80 -11.21
N SER A 74 -0.33 -5.57 -10.17
CA SER A 74 0.93 -6.31 -10.04
C SER A 74 0.82 -7.46 -9.06
N VAL A 75 1.58 -8.53 -9.29
CA VAL A 75 1.73 -9.63 -8.33
C VAL A 75 2.78 -9.35 -7.24
N SER A 76 3.43 -8.19 -7.27
CA SER A 76 4.52 -7.86 -6.33
C SER A 76 4.08 -7.84 -4.86
N LYS A 77 2.82 -7.52 -4.58
CA LYS A 77 2.26 -7.43 -3.22
C LYS A 77 1.45 -8.66 -2.83
N THR A 78 1.02 -9.43 -3.82
CA THR A 78 0.15 -10.60 -3.63
C THR A 78 0.89 -11.93 -3.73
N LEU A 79 1.99 -12.00 -4.50
CA LEU A 79 2.85 -13.18 -4.58
C LEU A 79 4.26 -12.87 -4.07
N ALA A 80 5.08 -12.25 -4.92
CA ALA A 80 6.44 -11.86 -4.54
C ALA A 80 6.94 -10.69 -5.37
N PRO A 81 7.65 -9.72 -4.76
CA PRO A 81 8.21 -8.57 -5.47
C PRO A 81 9.30 -8.99 -6.48
N GLY A 82 9.99 -10.13 -6.25
CA GLY A 82 11.04 -10.63 -7.13
C GLY A 82 10.58 -11.13 -8.50
N TYR A 83 9.30 -11.42 -8.68
CA TYR A 83 8.77 -11.85 -10.00
C TYR A 83 8.75 -10.73 -11.04
N ARG A 84 8.70 -9.47 -10.63
CA ARG A 84 8.69 -8.31 -11.53
C ARG A 84 7.62 -8.37 -12.63
N VAL A 85 6.43 -8.89 -12.29
CA VAL A 85 5.28 -8.99 -13.20
C VAL A 85 4.17 -8.06 -12.74
N GLY A 86 3.66 -7.28 -13.68
CA GLY A 86 2.51 -6.41 -13.53
C GLY A 86 1.87 -6.16 -14.89
N TRP A 87 0.75 -5.49 -14.88
CA TRP A 87 -0.05 -5.17 -16.04
C TRP A 87 -0.66 -3.78 -15.93
N ILE A 88 -1.11 -3.26 -17.05
CA ILE A 88 -1.81 -2.01 -17.13
C ILE A 88 -3.00 -2.14 -18.09
N ALA A 89 -4.17 -1.64 -17.66
CA ALA A 89 -5.32 -1.42 -18.52
C ALA A 89 -5.32 0.06 -18.95
N PRO A 90 -4.77 0.37 -20.13
CA PRO A 90 -4.35 1.73 -20.50
C PRO A 90 -5.48 2.64 -21.00
N GLY A 91 -6.70 2.13 -21.17
CA GLY A 91 -7.79 2.89 -21.77
C GLY A 91 -7.43 3.42 -23.17
N GLN A 92 -7.69 4.70 -23.43
CA GLN A 92 -7.38 5.38 -24.70
C GLN A 92 -5.88 5.56 -24.98
N TYR A 93 -5.00 5.33 -23.99
CA TYR A 93 -3.54 5.57 -24.11
C TYR A 93 -2.75 4.35 -24.56
N LYS A 94 -3.42 3.29 -25.06
CA LYS A 94 -2.79 2.00 -25.42
C LYS A 94 -1.60 2.16 -26.38
N GLU A 95 -1.78 2.85 -27.48
CA GLU A 95 -0.72 3.00 -28.50
C GLU A 95 0.50 3.76 -27.96
N LYS A 96 0.25 4.85 -27.24
CA LYS A 96 1.30 5.64 -26.61
C LYS A 96 2.08 4.81 -25.60
N LEU A 97 1.38 4.01 -24.79
CA LEU A 97 1.99 3.15 -23.79
C LEU A 97 2.84 2.04 -24.44
N LEU A 98 2.39 1.42 -25.53
CA LEU A 98 3.16 0.40 -26.25
C LEU A 98 4.47 0.97 -26.80
N LYS A 99 4.46 2.19 -27.36
CA LYS A 99 5.68 2.89 -27.81
C LYS A 99 6.64 3.16 -26.64
N LEU A 100 6.12 3.64 -25.51
CA LEU A 100 6.93 3.89 -24.31
C LEU A 100 7.51 2.59 -23.75
N LYS A 101 6.73 1.51 -23.71
CA LYS A 101 7.21 0.19 -23.26
C LYS A 101 8.36 -0.32 -24.12
N LEU A 102 8.27 -0.18 -25.44
CA LEU A 102 9.34 -0.58 -26.34
C LEU A 102 10.66 0.15 -26.04
N VAL A 103 10.59 1.47 -25.78
CA VAL A 103 11.77 2.30 -25.50
C VAL A 103 12.38 1.99 -24.14
N HIS A 104 11.54 1.75 -23.11
CA HIS A 104 12.02 1.63 -21.72
C HIS A 104 12.33 0.18 -21.29
N ALA A 105 11.70 -0.82 -21.88
CA ALA A 105 11.78 -2.19 -21.38
C ALA A 105 12.10 -3.25 -22.45
N ILE A 106 12.08 -2.90 -23.73
CA ILE A 106 12.25 -3.80 -24.89
C ILE A 106 11.44 -5.08 -24.74
N SER A 107 11.79 -5.96 -23.80
CA SER A 107 11.06 -7.17 -23.44
C SER A 107 11.10 -7.43 -21.92
N SER A 108 10.15 -8.21 -21.45
CA SER A 108 10.10 -8.70 -20.06
C SER A 108 10.43 -10.21 -20.03
N THR A 109 10.82 -10.74 -18.88
CA THR A 109 11.19 -12.15 -18.70
C THR A 109 9.98 -13.07 -18.99
N THR A 110 9.98 -13.75 -20.13
CA THR A 110 8.84 -14.55 -20.62
C THR A 110 8.52 -15.72 -19.68
N ILE A 111 9.53 -16.47 -19.23
CA ILE A 111 9.35 -17.64 -18.34
C ILE A 111 8.57 -17.27 -17.08
N ILE A 112 8.91 -16.13 -16.46
CA ILE A 112 8.21 -15.67 -15.25
C ILE A 112 6.78 -15.26 -15.57
N GLN A 113 6.54 -14.62 -16.70
CA GLN A 113 5.19 -14.24 -17.11
C GLN A 113 4.32 -15.48 -17.37
N GLU A 114 4.84 -16.50 -18.05
CA GLU A 114 4.13 -17.77 -18.27
C GLU A 114 3.84 -18.51 -16.98
N ALA A 115 4.81 -18.59 -16.05
CA ALA A 115 4.61 -19.21 -14.75
C ALA A 115 3.51 -18.51 -13.95
N VAL A 116 3.55 -17.17 -13.90
CA VAL A 116 2.50 -16.36 -13.23
C VAL A 116 1.17 -16.53 -13.96
N GLY A 117 1.14 -16.49 -15.29
CA GLY A 117 -0.07 -16.69 -16.10
C GLY A 117 -0.74 -18.04 -15.83
N ASN A 118 0.04 -19.12 -15.80
CA ASN A 118 -0.45 -20.47 -15.45
C ASN A 118 -1.02 -20.51 -14.02
N PHE A 119 -0.34 -19.87 -13.06
CA PHE A 119 -0.80 -19.80 -11.68
C PHE A 119 -2.15 -19.08 -11.55
N LEU A 120 -2.35 -18.00 -12.31
CA LEU A 120 -3.61 -17.25 -12.38
C LEU A 120 -4.72 -18.10 -13.02
N GLN A 121 -4.46 -18.76 -14.14
CA GLN A 121 -5.44 -19.54 -14.91
C GLN A 121 -5.95 -20.79 -14.18
N THR A 122 -5.12 -21.40 -13.34
CA THR A 122 -5.46 -22.65 -12.61
C THR A 122 -6.30 -22.43 -11.35
N GLY A 123 -6.70 -21.20 -11.02
CA GLY A 123 -7.46 -20.86 -9.81
C GLY A 123 -6.65 -21.00 -8.50
N ARG A 124 -5.35 -21.29 -8.60
CA ARG A 124 -4.45 -21.36 -7.43
C ARG A 124 -4.23 -20.00 -6.81
N TYR A 125 -4.25 -18.96 -7.63
CA TYR A 125 -4.10 -17.58 -7.18
C TYR A 125 -5.24 -17.17 -6.23
N ASP A 126 -6.48 -17.51 -6.54
CA ASP A 126 -7.63 -17.16 -5.71
C ASP A 126 -7.56 -17.83 -4.34
N LYS A 127 -7.17 -19.12 -4.31
CA LYS A 127 -6.94 -19.85 -3.06
C LYS A 127 -5.81 -19.23 -2.23
N HIS A 128 -4.72 -18.86 -2.89
CA HIS A 128 -3.61 -18.17 -2.27
C HIS A 128 -4.03 -16.81 -1.68
N LEU A 129 -4.79 -16.00 -2.43
CA LEU A 129 -5.29 -14.71 -1.95
C LEU A 129 -6.22 -14.86 -0.74
N GLN A 130 -7.08 -15.86 -0.72
CA GLN A 130 -7.94 -16.13 0.43
C GLN A 130 -7.11 -16.40 1.70
N GLN A 131 -6.08 -17.25 1.59
CA GLN A 131 -5.20 -17.54 2.72
C GLN A 131 -4.39 -16.31 3.13
N LEU A 132 -3.84 -15.57 2.16
CA LEU A 132 -3.07 -14.36 2.40
C LEU A 132 -3.90 -13.31 3.14
N ARG A 133 -5.12 -13.04 2.71
CA ARG A 133 -6.04 -12.09 3.35
C ARG A 133 -6.34 -12.47 4.81
N ARG A 134 -6.60 -13.76 5.08
CA ARG A 134 -6.81 -14.25 6.45
C ARG A 134 -5.58 -14.03 7.33
N THR A 135 -4.39 -14.34 6.81
CA THR A 135 -3.12 -14.13 7.52
C THR A 135 -2.89 -12.64 7.81
N LEU A 136 -3.11 -11.77 6.83
CA LEU A 136 -2.91 -10.33 7.00
C LEU A 136 -3.91 -9.72 8.00
N GLN A 137 -5.16 -10.17 7.98
CA GLN A 137 -6.17 -9.74 8.95
C GLN A 137 -5.82 -10.18 10.37
N ALA A 138 -5.34 -11.42 10.55
CA ALA A 138 -4.85 -11.90 11.84
C ALA A 138 -3.62 -11.12 12.30
N ASN A 139 -2.67 -10.87 11.40
CA ASN A 139 -1.50 -10.04 11.70
C ASN A 139 -1.93 -8.65 12.20
N TYR A 140 -2.86 -7.99 11.51
CA TYR A 140 -3.37 -6.68 11.92
C TYR A 140 -3.85 -6.70 13.38
N GLN A 141 -4.65 -7.70 13.76
CA GLN A 141 -5.14 -7.82 15.13
C GLN A 141 -4.02 -7.99 16.15
N HIS A 142 -3.04 -8.83 15.84
CA HIS A 142 -1.87 -9.03 16.70
C HIS A 142 -1.01 -7.76 16.84
N TYR A 143 -0.80 -7.01 15.75
CA TYR A 143 -0.05 -5.75 15.80
C TYR A 143 -0.78 -4.70 16.65
N VAL A 144 -2.09 -4.54 16.49
CA VAL A 144 -2.89 -3.61 17.30
C VAL A 144 -2.82 -3.96 18.78
N GLN A 145 -2.96 -5.23 19.13
CA GLN A 145 -2.85 -5.71 20.50
C GLN A 145 -1.45 -5.45 21.08
N ALA A 146 -0.39 -5.78 20.34
CA ALA A 146 0.97 -5.57 20.78
C ALA A 146 1.29 -4.06 20.98
N ILE A 147 0.71 -3.18 20.14
CA ILE A 147 0.85 -1.73 20.34
C ILE A 147 0.13 -1.29 21.61
N ALA A 148 -1.07 -1.77 21.86
CA ALA A 148 -1.81 -1.46 23.09
C ALA A 148 -1.04 -1.93 24.35
N ASP A 149 -0.39 -3.10 24.29
CA ASP A 149 0.31 -3.68 25.42
C ASP A 149 1.68 -3.03 25.71
N TYR A 150 2.41 -2.67 24.64
CA TYR A 150 3.83 -2.34 24.77
C TYR A 150 4.18 -0.87 24.57
N PHE A 151 3.38 -0.13 23.81
CA PHE A 151 3.70 1.27 23.47
C PHE A 151 3.27 2.26 24.58
N PRO A 152 3.71 3.52 24.51
CA PRO A 152 3.23 4.55 25.43
C PRO A 152 1.71 4.70 25.38
N GLU A 153 1.10 4.99 26.52
CA GLU A 153 -0.32 5.33 26.62
C GLU A 153 -0.67 6.50 25.68
N GLY A 154 -1.83 6.41 25.01
CA GLY A 154 -2.28 7.40 24.03
C GLY A 154 -1.76 7.15 22.61
N THR A 155 -0.93 6.12 22.38
CA THR A 155 -0.56 5.70 21.01
C THR A 155 -1.79 5.24 20.25
N LYS A 156 -1.98 5.77 19.03
CA LYS A 156 -3.11 5.45 18.16
C LYS A 156 -2.67 4.66 16.94
N THR A 157 -3.58 3.86 16.39
CA THR A 157 -3.35 3.13 15.14
C THR A 157 -4.44 3.43 14.12
N SER A 158 -4.10 3.42 12.83
CA SER A 158 -5.10 3.39 11.78
C SER A 158 -5.92 2.09 11.85
N ARG A 159 -7.09 2.11 11.21
CA ARG A 159 -7.98 0.94 11.08
C ARG A 159 -8.09 0.54 9.62
N PRO A 160 -7.03 -0.02 9.02
CA PRO A 160 -7.05 -0.39 7.61
C PRO A 160 -8.05 -1.51 7.37
N GLN A 161 -8.75 -1.42 6.24
CA GLN A 161 -9.67 -2.46 5.75
C GLN A 161 -8.96 -3.45 4.81
N GLY A 162 -7.64 -3.37 4.72
CA GLY A 162 -6.80 -4.18 3.85
C GLY A 162 -5.37 -3.65 3.75
N GLY A 163 -4.59 -4.21 2.84
CA GLY A 163 -3.21 -3.80 2.58
C GLY A 163 -2.18 -4.40 3.54
N LEU A 164 -1.00 -3.80 3.55
CA LEU A 164 0.18 -4.29 4.28
C LEU A 164 0.72 -3.28 5.30
N ALA A 165 0.10 -2.10 5.42
CA ALA A 165 0.59 -1.01 6.23
C ALA A 165 -0.33 -0.74 7.43
N LEU A 166 0.30 -0.53 8.59
CA LEU A 166 -0.34 -0.01 9.78
C LEU A 166 0.31 1.34 10.11
N TRP A 167 -0.48 2.39 10.15
CA TRP A 167 -0.04 3.70 10.60
C TRP A 167 -0.21 3.83 12.10
N VAL A 168 0.85 4.28 12.77
CA VAL A 168 0.91 4.44 14.22
C VAL A 168 1.24 5.89 14.54
N GLU A 169 0.43 6.53 15.36
CA GLU A 169 0.61 7.88 15.88
C GLU A 169 0.97 7.80 17.37
N CYS A 170 2.18 8.19 17.70
CA CYS A 170 2.67 8.32 19.08
C CYS A 170 2.35 9.71 19.65
N SER A 171 2.72 9.94 20.93
CA SER A 171 2.70 11.28 21.52
C SER A 171 3.54 12.26 20.69
N LYS A 172 3.14 13.53 20.61
CA LYS A 172 3.87 14.59 19.89
C LYS A 172 5.30 14.83 20.41
N SER A 173 5.61 14.38 21.62
CA SER A 173 6.97 14.43 22.19
C SER A 173 7.93 13.42 21.56
N ILE A 174 7.44 12.41 20.84
CA ILE A 174 8.24 11.33 20.28
C ILE A 174 8.56 11.62 18.81
N ASP A 175 9.85 11.87 18.53
CA ASP A 175 10.34 11.91 17.13
C ASP A 175 10.59 10.50 16.63
N THR A 176 9.82 10.09 15.62
CA THR A 176 9.93 8.75 15.04
C THR A 176 11.16 8.55 14.15
N ALA A 177 11.87 9.60 13.75
CA ALA A 177 13.17 9.47 13.12
C ALA A 177 14.25 9.09 14.15
N GLU A 178 14.23 9.70 15.33
CA GLU A 178 15.11 9.27 16.44
C GLU A 178 14.75 7.84 16.87
N LEU A 179 13.46 7.52 16.96
CA LEU A 179 13.01 6.15 17.25
C LEU A 179 13.54 5.16 16.21
N TYR A 180 13.53 5.53 14.92
CA TYR A 180 14.09 4.69 13.85
C TYR A 180 15.59 4.41 14.06
N ASP A 181 16.38 5.43 14.36
CA ASP A 181 17.83 5.28 14.59
C ASP A 181 18.13 4.35 15.78
N ARG A 182 17.35 4.46 16.85
CA ARG A 182 17.46 3.56 18.02
C ARG A 182 17.02 2.14 17.68
N ALA A 183 15.91 2.00 16.94
CA ALA A 183 15.36 0.71 16.53
C ALA A 183 16.28 -0.04 15.56
N MET A 184 16.94 0.67 14.62
CA MET A 184 17.91 0.08 13.69
C MET A 184 19.10 -0.55 14.41
N ARG A 185 19.55 -0.02 15.54
CA ARG A 185 20.60 -0.64 16.39
C ARG A 185 20.14 -1.97 17.03
N GLN A 186 18.81 -2.21 17.05
CA GLN A 186 18.18 -3.46 17.51
C GLN A 186 17.69 -4.33 16.35
N HIS A 187 18.14 -4.03 15.12
CA HIS A 187 17.69 -4.72 13.88
C HIS A 187 16.18 -4.65 13.64
N ILE A 188 15.56 -3.53 14.04
CA ILE A 188 14.15 -3.24 13.82
C ILE A 188 14.03 -2.06 12.86
N SER A 189 13.44 -2.29 11.68
CA SER A 189 13.17 -1.24 10.69
C SER A 189 11.71 -0.79 10.76
N ILE A 190 11.50 0.52 10.83
CA ILE A 190 10.19 1.17 10.76
C ILE A 190 10.22 2.22 9.64
N GLY A 191 9.06 2.72 9.21
CA GLY A 191 9.00 3.88 8.30
C GLY A 191 8.62 5.14 9.07
N PRO A 192 9.56 6.05 9.42
CA PRO A 192 9.23 7.31 10.07
C PRO A 192 8.26 8.14 9.24
N GLY A 193 7.31 8.83 9.91
CA GLY A 193 6.24 9.54 9.22
C GLY A 193 6.69 10.64 8.28
N ARG A 194 7.81 11.31 8.62
CA ARG A 194 8.40 12.34 7.76
C ARG A 194 8.85 11.85 6.37
N MET A 195 9.04 10.54 6.17
CA MET A 195 9.35 9.95 4.86
C MET A 195 8.19 10.04 3.85
N PHE A 196 6.97 10.29 4.33
CA PHE A 196 5.74 10.24 3.53
C PHE A 196 5.15 11.64 3.26
N THR A 197 5.90 12.68 3.56
CA THR A 197 5.45 14.07 3.37
C THR A 197 6.61 14.99 2.98
N LEU A 198 6.28 16.04 2.24
CA LEU A 198 7.21 17.14 1.93
C LEU A 198 7.06 18.33 2.89
N GLN A 199 6.13 18.24 3.85
CA GLN A 199 5.86 19.27 4.84
C GLN A 199 6.35 18.84 6.22
N PRO A 200 6.61 19.77 7.17
CA PRO A 200 6.99 19.46 8.54
C PRO A 200 5.78 18.92 9.33
N GLN A 201 5.41 17.67 9.09
CA GLN A 201 4.29 16.97 9.73
C GLN A 201 4.58 15.49 9.89
N PHE A 202 3.80 14.80 10.73
CA PHE A 202 3.91 13.37 11.02
C PHE A 202 5.22 12.95 11.69
N GLU A 203 5.90 13.87 12.40
CA GLU A 203 7.15 13.56 13.10
C GLU A 203 6.97 12.51 14.19
N ASN A 204 5.79 12.50 14.83
CA ASN A 204 5.40 11.51 15.84
C ASN A 204 4.72 10.26 15.28
N CYS A 205 4.69 10.11 13.94
CA CYS A 205 4.00 9.01 13.29
C CYS A 205 4.99 8.04 12.65
N MET A 206 4.59 6.78 12.51
CA MET A 206 5.37 5.76 11.79
C MET A 206 4.47 4.78 11.06
N ARG A 207 5.02 4.18 10.00
CA ARG A 207 4.44 3.03 9.31
C ARG A 207 5.10 1.74 9.78
N LEU A 208 4.29 0.77 10.17
CA LEU A 208 4.69 -0.61 10.36
C LEU A 208 4.23 -1.47 9.18
N ALA A 209 5.07 -2.42 8.75
CA ALA A 209 4.72 -3.37 7.69
C ALA A 209 4.20 -4.67 8.33
N MET A 210 3.00 -5.12 7.93
CA MET A 210 2.33 -6.30 8.49
C MET A 210 2.42 -7.53 7.56
N GLY A 211 3.25 -7.47 6.53
CA GLY A 211 3.31 -8.50 5.47
C GLY A 211 4.03 -9.80 5.86
N ILE A 212 4.65 -9.87 7.03
CA ILE A 212 5.32 -11.07 7.53
C ILE A 212 4.37 -11.79 8.50
N PRO A 213 4.22 -13.13 8.42
CA PRO A 213 3.39 -13.88 9.35
C PRO A 213 3.79 -13.63 10.81
N TRP A 214 2.79 -13.49 11.68
CA TRP A 214 3.02 -13.25 13.11
C TRP A 214 3.88 -14.36 13.73
N SER A 215 4.81 -13.97 14.61
CA SER A 215 5.71 -14.88 15.31
C SER A 215 6.14 -14.26 16.65
N GLU A 216 6.70 -15.09 17.52
CA GLU A 216 7.28 -14.64 18.81
C GLU A 216 8.42 -13.62 18.59
N ASP A 217 9.17 -13.73 17.49
CA ASP A 217 10.21 -12.76 17.13
C ASP A 217 9.62 -11.39 16.82
N ILE A 218 8.53 -11.33 16.06
CA ILE A 218 7.82 -10.07 15.78
C ILE A 218 7.27 -9.47 17.07
N GLN A 219 6.64 -10.28 17.92
CA GLN A 219 6.12 -9.82 19.21
C GLN A 219 7.23 -9.25 20.08
N ARG A 220 8.37 -9.93 20.18
CA ARG A 220 9.54 -9.46 20.92
C ARG A 220 10.06 -8.13 20.37
N LYS A 221 10.16 -8.00 19.03
CA LYS A 221 10.61 -6.77 18.36
C LYS A 221 9.65 -5.60 18.61
N LEU A 222 8.34 -5.84 18.59
CA LEU A 222 7.36 -4.79 18.91
C LEU A 222 7.44 -4.39 20.39
N LYS A 223 7.70 -5.32 21.31
CA LYS A 223 7.96 -5.01 22.72
C LYS A 223 9.20 -4.14 22.90
N VAL A 224 10.29 -4.45 22.20
CA VAL A 224 11.52 -3.63 22.22
C VAL A 224 11.23 -2.25 21.64
N LEU A 225 10.54 -2.15 20.50
CA LEU A 225 10.20 -0.89 19.85
C LEU A 225 9.32 0.00 20.76
N GLY A 226 8.32 -0.58 21.41
CA GLY A 226 7.48 0.12 22.39
C GLY A 226 8.27 0.62 23.61
N GLY A 227 9.24 -0.19 24.08
CA GLY A 227 10.18 0.21 25.15
C GLY A 227 11.05 1.40 24.75
N LEU A 228 11.59 1.41 23.53
CA LEU A 228 12.35 2.54 22.99
C LEU A 228 11.48 3.79 22.84
N ALA A 229 10.24 3.65 22.40
CA ALA A 229 9.29 4.77 22.31
C ALA A 229 8.97 5.39 23.68
N LYS A 230 8.90 4.56 24.77
CA LYS A 230 8.70 5.05 26.14
C LYS A 230 9.89 5.87 26.66
N GLN A 231 11.11 5.60 26.17
CA GLN A 231 12.33 6.34 26.55
C GLN A 231 12.45 7.70 25.85
N LEU A 232 11.66 7.95 24.81
CA LEU A 232 11.62 9.21 24.04
C LEU A 232 10.47 10.15 24.48
N ARG A 233 9.69 9.72 25.44
CA ARG A 233 8.51 10.46 25.95
C ARG A 233 8.89 11.66 26.81
#